data_94c158eb8d4faf6877c398b226ee9451
#
_entry.id   94c158eb8d4faf6877c398b226ee9451
#
_cell.length_a   1.000
_cell.length_b   1.000
_cell.length_c   1.000
_cell.angle_alpha   90.00
_cell.angle_beta   90.00
_cell.angle_gamma   90.00
#
_symmetry.space_group_name_H-M   'P 1'
#
loop_
_entity.id
_entity.type
_entity.pdbx_description
1 polymer ?
#
loop_
_entity_poly.entity_id
_entity_poly.type
_entity_poly.pdbx_seq_one_letter_code
_entity_poly.pdbx_strand_id
1 'polypeptide(L)'
;MTTKEFAKILQDNLTSEYGVDLSVASHQQIYRALALICRQMMSENHKKFQSKAIGTGSKQVYYLCMEFLMGRSLKMSLFNLGLNDAAQKALAEADISLDSIYEEEPDAGLGNGGLGRLAACYLDGMATTSICGTGYSILY
;
A
#
# COMPACT_ATOMS: atom_id res chain seq x y z
N MET A 1 -2.64 15.49 2.93
CA MET A 1 -4.10 15.18 3.14
C MET A 1 -4.44 15.47 4.58
N THR A 2 -5.51 16.21 4.85
CA THR A 2 -5.99 16.46 6.21
C THR A 2 -6.76 15.26 6.75
N THR A 3 -6.93 15.16 8.07
CA THR A 3 -7.72 14.09 8.70
C THR A 3 -9.17 14.07 8.18
N LYS A 4 -9.78 15.24 7.99
CA LYS A 4 -11.16 15.34 7.47
C LYS A 4 -11.29 14.86 6.03
N GLU A 5 -10.34 15.20 5.17
CA GLU A 5 -10.32 14.71 3.78
C GLU A 5 -10.13 13.20 3.75
N PHE A 6 -9.23 12.67 4.58
CA PHE A 6 -8.99 11.24 4.69
C PHE A 6 -10.24 10.49 5.17
N ALA A 7 -10.88 10.96 6.26
CA ALA A 7 -12.09 10.36 6.80
C ALA A 7 -13.22 10.34 5.75
N LYS A 8 -13.36 11.42 4.97
CA LYS A 8 -14.34 11.46 3.89
C LYS A 8 -14.06 10.42 2.82
N ILE A 9 -12.82 10.31 2.33
CA ILE A 9 -12.45 9.32 1.31
C ILE A 9 -12.64 7.89 1.83
N LEU A 10 -12.30 7.64 3.09
CA LEU A 10 -12.53 6.35 3.74
C LEU A 10 -14.02 6.00 3.77
N GLN A 11 -14.87 6.95 4.19
CA GLN A 11 -16.32 6.78 4.20
C GLN A 11 -16.88 6.56 2.79
N ASP A 12 -16.45 7.35 1.82
CA ASP A 12 -16.89 7.24 0.42
C ASP A 12 -16.54 5.84 -0.15
N ASN A 13 -15.35 5.31 0.16
CA ASN A 13 -14.96 3.95 -0.23
C ASN A 13 -15.79 2.87 0.46
N LEU A 14 -16.06 3.00 1.77
CA LEU A 14 -16.90 2.04 2.50
C LEU A 14 -18.33 2.02 1.94
N THR A 15 -18.87 3.19 1.66
CA THR A 15 -20.22 3.31 1.07
C THR A 15 -20.27 2.74 -0.34
N SER A 16 -19.27 3.06 -1.17
CA SER A 16 -19.22 2.60 -2.57
C SER A 16 -19.03 1.09 -2.69
N GLU A 17 -18.12 0.51 -1.89
CA GLU A 17 -17.78 -0.92 -2.00
C GLU A 17 -18.73 -1.84 -1.23
N TYR A 18 -19.28 -1.36 -0.10
CA TYR A 18 -20.02 -2.21 0.83
C TYR A 18 -21.38 -1.65 1.25
N GLY A 19 -21.71 -0.40 0.94
CA GLY A 19 -22.96 0.23 1.35
C GLY A 19 -23.07 0.45 2.87
N VAL A 20 -21.93 0.62 3.57
CA VAL A 20 -21.90 0.76 5.03
C VAL A 20 -21.20 2.03 5.48
N ASP A 21 -21.55 2.49 6.67
CA ASP A 21 -20.82 3.57 7.35
C ASP A 21 -19.67 3.02 8.19
N LEU A 22 -18.67 3.87 8.47
CA LEU A 22 -17.50 3.50 9.27
C LEU A 22 -17.86 2.91 10.64
N SER A 23 -18.92 3.42 11.28
CA SER A 23 -19.38 2.98 12.61
C SER A 23 -19.90 1.53 12.67
N VAL A 24 -20.28 0.97 11.51
CA VAL A 24 -20.82 -0.40 11.41
C VAL A 24 -19.98 -1.31 10.52
N ALA A 25 -18.93 -0.77 9.92
CA ALA A 25 -18.02 -1.51 9.06
C ALA A 25 -17.20 -2.52 9.87
N SER A 26 -17.01 -3.71 9.32
CA SER A 26 -16.08 -4.68 9.90
C SER A 26 -14.63 -4.25 9.71
N HIS A 27 -13.72 -4.73 10.56
CA HIS A 27 -12.28 -4.47 10.45
C HIS A 27 -11.74 -4.86 9.07
N GLN A 28 -12.21 -5.97 8.51
CA GLN A 28 -11.81 -6.41 7.17
C GLN A 28 -12.28 -5.44 6.07
N GLN A 29 -13.48 -4.88 6.17
CA GLN A 29 -13.97 -3.86 5.23
C GLN A 29 -13.14 -2.58 5.33
N ILE A 30 -12.82 -2.14 6.55
CA ILE A 30 -11.97 -0.98 6.80
C ILE A 30 -10.56 -1.22 6.23
N TYR A 31 -9.96 -2.39 6.49
CA TYR A 31 -8.67 -2.78 5.91
C TYR A 31 -8.69 -2.63 4.37
N ARG A 32 -9.69 -3.19 3.70
CA ARG A 32 -9.81 -3.11 2.24
C ARG A 32 -10.00 -1.68 1.75
N ALA A 33 -10.78 -0.87 2.44
CA ALA A 33 -10.97 0.54 2.10
C ALA A 33 -9.66 1.34 2.24
N LEU A 34 -8.88 1.10 3.31
CA LEU A 34 -7.53 1.69 3.47
C LEU A 34 -6.57 1.24 2.36
N ALA A 35 -6.59 -0.04 2.01
CA ALA A 35 -5.76 -0.57 0.91
C ALA A 35 -6.12 0.07 -0.44
N LEU A 36 -7.40 0.35 -0.71
CA LEU A 36 -7.85 1.08 -1.90
C LEU A 36 -7.31 2.52 -1.94
N ILE A 37 -7.34 3.24 -0.81
CA ILE A 37 -6.77 4.59 -0.71
C ILE A 37 -5.27 4.56 -1.03
N CYS A 38 -4.53 3.65 -0.41
CA CYS A 38 -3.10 3.48 -0.68
C CYS A 38 -2.85 3.16 -2.16
N ARG A 39 -3.59 2.21 -2.73
CA ARG A 39 -3.47 1.82 -4.14
C ARG A 39 -3.71 2.98 -5.09
N GLN A 40 -4.72 3.80 -4.84
CA GLN A 40 -5.02 4.97 -5.67
C GLN A 40 -3.86 5.96 -5.67
N MET A 41 -3.37 6.35 -4.49
CA MET A 41 -2.25 7.29 -4.37
C MET A 41 -0.96 6.74 -4.96
N MET A 42 -0.68 5.44 -4.75
CA MET A 42 0.48 4.78 -5.37
C MET A 42 0.37 4.77 -6.89
N SER A 43 -0.82 4.54 -7.45
CA SER A 43 -1.04 4.57 -8.91
C SER A 43 -0.81 5.96 -9.50
N GLU A 44 -1.22 7.02 -8.81
CA GLU A 44 -0.97 8.39 -9.22
C GLU A 44 0.53 8.73 -9.18
N ASN A 45 1.23 8.33 -8.11
CA ASN A 45 2.66 8.49 -7.98
C ASN A 45 3.43 7.70 -9.05
N HIS A 46 2.98 6.47 -9.33
CA HIS A 46 3.56 5.65 -10.39
C HIS A 46 3.46 6.31 -11.77
N LYS A 47 2.30 6.86 -12.12
CA LYS A 47 2.13 7.59 -13.39
C LYS A 47 3.09 8.77 -13.51
N LYS A 48 3.22 9.57 -12.44
CA LYS A 48 4.15 10.73 -12.42
C LYS A 48 5.61 10.26 -12.57
N PHE A 49 6.00 9.23 -11.85
CA PHE A 49 7.35 8.67 -11.90
C PHE A 49 7.65 8.09 -13.29
N GLN A 50 6.75 7.30 -13.85
CA GLN A 50 6.92 6.69 -15.18
C GLN A 50 7.05 7.74 -16.28
N SER A 51 6.21 8.77 -16.26
CA SER A 51 6.30 9.88 -17.23
C SER A 51 7.65 10.59 -17.16
N LYS A 52 8.16 10.81 -15.95
CA LYS A 52 9.48 11.42 -15.73
C LYS A 52 10.60 10.50 -16.23
N ALA A 53 10.55 9.22 -15.90
CA ALA A 53 11.56 8.23 -16.27
C ALA A 53 11.68 8.08 -17.80
N ILE A 54 10.53 8.03 -18.51
CA ILE A 54 10.50 7.99 -19.98
C ILE A 54 11.07 9.28 -20.56
N GLY A 55 10.63 10.44 -20.07
CA GLY A 55 11.08 11.73 -20.56
C GLY A 55 12.59 12.00 -20.37
N THR A 56 13.21 11.38 -19.37
CA THR A 56 14.66 11.49 -19.12
C THR A 56 15.48 10.37 -19.75
N GLY A 57 14.87 9.38 -20.39
CA GLY A 57 15.57 8.21 -20.93
C GLY A 57 16.25 7.36 -19.86
N SER A 58 15.72 7.33 -18.63
CA SER A 58 16.30 6.61 -17.50
C SER A 58 16.38 5.11 -17.79
N LYS A 59 17.48 4.47 -17.37
CA LYS A 59 17.63 3.02 -17.46
C LYS A 59 16.55 2.32 -16.65
N GLN A 60 15.98 1.25 -17.22
CA GLN A 60 15.01 0.39 -16.57
C GLN A 60 15.72 -0.86 -16.03
N VAL A 61 15.45 -1.21 -14.78
CA VAL A 61 15.96 -2.42 -14.16
C VAL A 61 14.80 -3.42 -14.03
N TYR A 62 15.00 -4.63 -14.51
CA TYR A 62 14.05 -5.74 -14.39
C TYR A 62 14.64 -6.80 -13.48
N TYR A 63 14.04 -6.98 -12.31
CA TYR A 63 14.48 -7.95 -11.33
C TYR A 63 13.60 -9.20 -11.41
N LEU A 64 14.15 -10.28 -11.93
CA LEU A 64 13.43 -11.56 -12.08
C LEU A 64 13.76 -12.43 -10.88
N CYS A 65 12.74 -12.83 -10.13
CA CYS A 65 12.88 -13.74 -9.01
C CYS A 65 11.61 -14.59 -8.87
N MET A 66 11.78 -15.85 -8.51
CA MET A 66 10.63 -16.73 -8.27
C MET A 66 9.89 -16.42 -6.96
N GLU A 67 10.53 -15.65 -6.06
CA GLU A 67 9.99 -15.29 -4.75
C GLU A 67 10.17 -13.81 -4.46
N PHE A 68 9.16 -13.22 -3.78
CA PHE A 68 9.25 -11.89 -3.17
C PHE A 68 8.59 -11.94 -1.79
N LEU A 69 9.38 -12.09 -0.74
CA LEU A 69 8.89 -12.10 0.64
C LEU A 69 8.65 -10.67 1.12
N MET A 70 7.54 -10.09 0.68
CA MET A 70 7.16 -8.70 0.98
C MET A 70 6.61 -8.56 2.40
N GLY A 71 5.95 -9.59 2.93
CA GLY A 71 5.20 -9.52 4.18
C GLY A 71 3.96 -8.63 4.06
N ARG A 72 3.46 -8.16 5.22
CA ARG A 72 2.36 -7.20 5.31
C ARG A 72 2.84 -5.80 4.94
N SER A 73 2.10 -5.07 4.14
CA SER A 73 2.54 -3.82 3.50
C SER A 73 1.71 -2.58 3.84
N LEU A 74 0.51 -2.73 4.41
CA LEU A 74 -0.39 -1.61 4.67
C LEU A 74 0.24 -0.56 5.59
N LYS A 75 0.84 -0.99 6.70
CA LYS A 75 1.48 -0.09 7.67
C LYS A 75 2.60 0.73 7.02
N MET A 76 3.46 0.07 6.25
CA MET A 76 4.55 0.72 5.51
C MET A 76 4.01 1.67 4.45
N SER A 77 2.95 1.27 3.73
CA SER A 77 2.32 2.09 2.69
C SER A 77 1.70 3.35 3.27
N LEU A 78 0.94 3.26 4.36
CA LEU A 78 0.38 4.43 5.04
C LEU A 78 1.47 5.38 5.54
N PHE A 79 2.55 4.83 6.09
CA PHE A 79 3.68 5.64 6.55
C PHE A 79 4.38 6.37 5.40
N ASN A 80 4.76 5.67 4.34
CA ASN A 80 5.47 6.24 3.19
C ASN A 80 4.62 7.24 2.38
N LEU A 81 3.29 7.09 2.39
CA LEU A 81 2.37 8.04 1.77
C LEU A 81 2.04 9.24 2.68
N GLY A 82 2.53 9.25 3.92
CA GLY A 82 2.24 10.31 4.89
C GLY A 82 0.78 10.29 5.36
N LEU A 83 0.13 9.13 5.37
CA LEU A 83 -1.28 8.95 5.71
C LEU A 83 -1.50 8.40 7.13
N ASN A 84 -0.45 7.91 7.79
CA ASN A 84 -0.57 7.19 9.06
C ASN A 84 -1.32 8.00 10.13
N ASP A 85 -0.93 9.27 10.33
CA ASP A 85 -1.54 10.12 11.36
C ASP A 85 -3.00 10.45 11.03
N ALA A 86 -3.31 10.66 9.74
CA ALA A 86 -4.68 10.93 9.31
C ALA A 86 -5.58 9.70 9.48
N ALA A 87 -5.07 8.52 9.13
CA ALA A 87 -5.77 7.24 9.32
C ALA A 87 -6.02 6.96 10.80
N GLN A 88 -4.98 7.11 11.65
CA GLN A 88 -5.10 6.90 13.09
C GLN A 88 -6.16 7.81 13.74
N LYS A 89 -6.14 9.10 13.40
CA LYS A 89 -7.11 10.07 13.93
C LYS A 89 -8.52 9.80 13.43
N ALA A 90 -8.68 9.50 12.13
CA ALA A 90 -9.99 9.23 11.55
C ALA A 90 -10.65 7.97 12.14
N LEU A 91 -9.87 6.92 12.39
CA LEU A 91 -10.37 5.69 13.01
C LEU A 91 -10.64 5.87 14.52
N ALA A 92 -9.81 6.65 15.21
CA ALA A 92 -10.00 6.94 16.63
C ALA A 92 -11.32 7.71 16.91
N GLU A 93 -11.80 8.54 15.98
CA GLU A 93 -13.11 9.19 16.08
C GLU A 93 -14.28 8.19 16.09
N ALA A 94 -14.06 6.96 15.61
CA ALA A 94 -15.02 5.86 15.63
C ALA A 94 -14.66 4.76 16.66
N ASP A 95 -13.80 5.04 17.63
CA ASP A 95 -13.29 4.08 18.62
C ASP A 95 -12.60 2.85 18.01
N ILE A 96 -12.00 2.97 16.83
CA ILE A 96 -11.32 1.89 16.14
C ILE A 96 -9.81 2.09 16.20
N SER A 97 -9.08 1.06 16.65
CA SER A 97 -7.61 1.07 16.66
C SER A 97 -7.06 0.75 15.27
N LEU A 98 -6.16 1.58 14.76
CA LEU A 98 -5.48 1.30 13.50
C LEU A 98 -4.63 0.02 13.57
N ASP A 99 -4.07 -0.30 14.74
CA ASP A 99 -3.29 -1.53 14.93
C ASP A 99 -4.16 -2.79 14.75
N SER A 100 -5.43 -2.76 15.19
CA SER A 100 -6.35 -3.88 14.95
C SER A 100 -6.68 -4.08 13.47
N ILE A 101 -6.65 -3.00 12.69
CA ILE A 101 -6.86 -3.10 11.24
C ILE A 101 -5.63 -3.69 10.52
N TYR A 102 -4.41 -3.42 11.01
CA TYR A 102 -3.21 -4.05 10.45
C TYR A 102 -3.20 -5.58 10.59
N GLU A 103 -3.86 -6.12 11.63
CA GLU A 103 -3.95 -7.57 11.82
C GLU A 103 -4.86 -8.26 10.79
N GLU A 104 -5.75 -7.52 10.13
CA GLU A 104 -6.61 -8.04 9.05
C GLU A 104 -5.85 -8.26 7.73
N GLU A 105 -4.63 -7.72 7.58
CA GLU A 105 -3.85 -7.89 6.36
C GLU A 105 -3.31 -9.32 6.24
N PRO A 106 -3.72 -10.08 5.21
CA PRO A 106 -3.14 -11.39 4.96
C PRO A 106 -1.71 -11.26 4.43
N ASP A 107 -0.87 -12.25 4.71
CA ASP A 107 0.43 -12.35 4.05
C ASP A 107 0.22 -12.56 2.54
N ALA A 108 1.02 -11.89 1.73
CA ALA A 108 0.94 -12.00 0.28
C ALA A 108 1.28 -13.42 -0.25
N GLY A 109 2.00 -14.22 0.53
CA GLY A 109 2.35 -15.60 0.19
C GLY A 109 3.24 -15.76 -1.04
N LEU A 110 4.01 -14.71 -1.39
CA LEU A 110 4.86 -14.67 -2.58
C LEU A 110 6.32 -15.02 -2.32
N GLY A 111 6.66 -15.42 -1.11
CA GLY A 111 8.03 -15.77 -0.75
C GLY A 111 8.08 -16.56 0.55
N ASN A 112 9.16 -17.32 0.75
CA ASN A 112 9.28 -18.26 1.84
C ASN A 112 10.63 -18.18 2.58
N GLY A 113 11.66 -17.61 2.00
CA GLY A 113 12.99 -17.63 2.60
C GLY A 113 13.89 -16.47 2.21
N GLY A 114 15.19 -16.70 2.38
CA GLY A 114 16.22 -15.69 2.15
C GLY A 114 16.26 -15.13 0.73
N LEU A 115 16.00 -15.99 -0.28
CA LEU A 115 15.92 -15.58 -1.68
C LEU A 115 14.81 -14.51 -1.89
N GLY A 116 13.61 -14.82 -1.40
CA GLY A 116 12.47 -13.90 -1.51
C GLY A 116 12.65 -12.63 -0.68
N ARG A 117 13.27 -12.74 0.50
CA ARG A 117 13.55 -11.55 1.32
C ARG A 117 14.62 -10.66 0.69
N LEU A 118 15.65 -11.23 0.08
CA LEU A 118 16.66 -10.48 -0.65
C LEU A 118 16.02 -9.70 -1.82
N ALA A 119 15.15 -10.35 -2.59
CA ALA A 119 14.43 -9.72 -3.68
C ALA A 119 13.56 -8.54 -3.20
N ALA A 120 12.83 -8.70 -2.09
CA ALA A 120 12.06 -7.62 -1.48
C ALA A 120 12.95 -6.45 -1.05
N CYS A 121 14.10 -6.71 -0.41
CA CYS A 121 15.05 -5.68 -0.02
C CYS A 121 15.66 -4.94 -1.23
N TYR A 122 15.90 -5.61 -2.34
CA TYR A 122 16.37 -4.95 -3.56
C TYR A 122 15.31 -4.03 -4.16
N LEU A 123 14.03 -4.40 -4.15
CA LEU A 123 12.95 -3.50 -4.59
C LEU A 123 12.88 -2.25 -3.71
N ASP A 124 12.95 -2.40 -2.39
CA ASP A 124 12.99 -1.29 -1.45
C ASP A 124 14.21 -0.39 -1.68
N GLY A 125 15.38 -0.99 -1.90
CA GLY A 125 16.62 -0.27 -2.21
C GLY A 125 16.52 0.54 -3.52
N MET A 126 15.96 -0.06 -4.58
CA MET A 126 15.71 0.65 -5.84
C MET A 126 14.73 1.81 -5.66
N ALA A 127 13.65 1.62 -4.90
CA ALA A 127 12.69 2.68 -4.60
C ALA A 127 13.36 3.83 -3.82
N THR A 128 14.16 3.53 -2.81
CA THR A 128 14.87 4.51 -1.98
C THR A 128 15.88 5.31 -2.78
N THR A 129 16.55 4.67 -3.75
CA THR A 129 17.58 5.31 -4.60
C THR A 129 16.99 5.90 -5.89
N SER A 130 15.66 5.91 -6.04
CA SER A 130 14.97 6.40 -7.23
C SER A 130 15.38 5.71 -8.54
N ILE A 131 15.73 4.44 -8.47
CA ILE A 131 16.02 3.61 -9.65
C ILE A 131 14.70 3.10 -10.23
N CYS A 132 14.54 3.21 -11.56
CA CYS A 132 13.38 2.67 -12.27
C CYS A 132 13.46 1.15 -12.31
N GLY A 133 12.85 0.49 -11.33
CA GLY A 133 12.89 -0.96 -11.18
C GLY A 133 11.51 -1.60 -11.22
N THR A 134 11.44 -2.80 -11.80
CA THR A 134 10.24 -3.65 -11.80
C THR A 134 10.63 -5.08 -11.41
N GLY A 135 9.94 -5.62 -10.40
CA GLY A 135 10.06 -7.03 -10.04
C GLY A 135 9.11 -7.91 -10.84
N TYR A 136 9.58 -9.03 -11.32
CA TYR A 136 8.79 -10.06 -12.01
C TYR A 136 8.89 -11.37 -11.27
N SER A 137 7.75 -12.00 -10.99
CA SER A 137 7.66 -13.29 -10.34
C SER A 137 6.74 -14.25 -11.10
N ILE A 138 6.65 -15.47 -10.61
CA ILE A 138 5.73 -16.48 -11.11
C ILE A 138 4.35 -16.23 -10.46
N LEU A 139 3.31 -16.35 -11.24
CA LEU A 139 1.94 -16.40 -10.73
C LEU A 139 1.66 -17.84 -10.26
N TYR A 140 1.58 -18.00 -8.96
CA TYR A 140 1.27 -19.28 -8.32
C TYR A 140 -0.22 -19.57 -8.30
#